data_a578ef0592d73b6a8e0f38e08902008f
#
_entry.id   a578ef0592d73b6a8e0f38e08902008f
#
_cell.length_a   1.000
_cell.length_b   1.000
_cell.length_c   1.000
_cell.angle_alpha   90.00
_cell.angle_beta   90.00
_cell.angle_gamma   90.00
#
_symmetry.space_group_name_H-M   'P 1'
#
loop_
_entity.id
_entity.type
_entity.pdbx_description
1 polymer ?
#
loop_
_entity_poly.entity_id
_entity_poly.type
_entity_poly.pdbx_seq_one_letter_code
_entity_poly.pdbx_strand_id
1 'polypeptide(L)'
;MRKAEVYYRDTKAGLLTEDENGYLFCYDTAYLASEKAEPISLTLPLTSLPYRSSSLFPFFDGLIPEGWLLDIAARNWKLNPNDRMGLLMTCCKDCIGAVGVIGMKEEDEP
;
A
#
# COMPACT_ATOMS: atom_id res chain seq x y z
N MET A 1 0.33 -14.40 -3.91
CA MET A 1 0.51 -13.43 -2.82
C MET A 1 1.28 -12.23 -3.34
N ARG A 2 0.74 -11.04 -3.15
CA ARG A 2 1.42 -9.82 -3.58
C ARG A 2 1.76 -8.97 -2.36
N LYS A 3 2.91 -8.31 -2.43
CA LYS A 3 3.41 -7.47 -1.34
C LYS A 3 3.80 -6.11 -1.88
N ALA A 4 3.64 -5.08 -1.05
CA ALA A 4 4.04 -3.72 -1.40
C ALA A 4 4.67 -3.06 -0.17
N GLU A 5 5.77 -2.37 -0.41
CA GLU A 5 6.41 -1.56 0.62
C GLU A 5 5.67 -0.24 0.74
N VAL A 6 5.37 0.16 1.96
CA VAL A 6 4.67 1.41 2.24
C VAL A 6 5.66 2.40 2.83
N TYR A 7 5.76 3.56 2.21
CA TYR A 7 6.67 4.63 2.62
C TYR A 7 5.90 5.81 3.17
N TYR A 8 6.48 6.45 4.15
CA TYR A 8 5.95 7.68 4.70
C TYR A 8 7.09 8.70 4.72
N ARG A 9 6.93 9.77 3.93
CA ARG A 9 7.97 10.81 3.78
C ARG A 9 9.34 10.20 3.49
N ASP A 10 9.39 9.34 2.45
CA ASP A 10 10.62 8.69 1.96
C ASP A 10 11.23 7.67 2.92
N THR A 11 10.57 7.35 4.02
CA THR A 11 11.03 6.34 4.96
C THR A 11 10.10 5.13 4.89
N LYS A 12 10.68 3.94 4.78
CA LYS A 12 9.86 2.71 4.76
C LYS A 12 9.15 2.57 6.10
N ALA A 13 7.81 2.60 6.04
CA ALA A 13 6.99 2.55 7.24
C ALA A 13 6.44 1.16 7.52
N GLY A 14 6.21 0.35 6.49
CA GLY A 14 5.64 -0.96 6.69
C GLY A 14 5.47 -1.75 5.42
N LEU A 15 4.75 -2.86 5.54
CA LEU A 15 4.52 -3.79 4.44
C LEU A 15 3.05 -4.12 4.35
N LEU A 16 2.49 -3.97 3.14
CA LEU A 16 1.13 -4.37 2.82
C LEU A 16 1.17 -5.67 2.04
N THR A 17 0.45 -6.67 2.50
CA THR A 17 0.41 -7.99 1.86
C THR A 17 -1.01 -8.35 1.49
N GLU A 18 -1.19 -8.92 0.29
CA GLU A 18 -2.44 -9.51 -0.14
C GLU A 18 -2.27 -11.02 -0.16
N ASP A 19 -3.16 -11.74 0.51
CA ASP A 19 -3.14 -13.21 0.50
C ASP A 19 -4.54 -13.75 0.19
N GLU A 20 -4.72 -15.07 0.31
CA GLU A 20 -6.00 -15.71 0.01
C GLU A 20 -7.13 -15.23 0.92
N ASN A 21 -6.81 -14.76 2.11
CA ASN A 21 -7.78 -14.37 3.12
C ASN A 21 -8.04 -12.87 3.17
N GLY A 22 -7.33 -12.10 2.34
CA GLY A 22 -7.51 -10.66 2.30
C GLY A 22 -6.20 -9.91 2.35
N TYR A 23 -6.13 -8.91 3.24
CA TYR A 23 -5.00 -7.99 3.30
C TYR A 23 -4.44 -7.91 4.71
N LEU A 24 -3.14 -7.69 4.79
CA LEU A 24 -2.42 -7.54 6.05
C LEU A 24 -1.49 -6.34 5.95
N PHE A 25 -1.54 -5.44 6.91
CA PHE A 25 -0.59 -4.34 7.00
C PHE A 25 0.15 -4.40 8.31
N CYS A 26 1.48 -4.37 8.25
CA CYS A 26 2.34 -4.36 9.44
C CYS A 26 3.29 -3.19 9.36
N TYR A 27 3.40 -2.41 10.43
CA TYR A 27 4.45 -1.41 10.54
C TYR A 27 5.80 -2.09 10.67
N ASP A 28 6.81 -1.50 10.05
CA ASP A 28 8.17 -2.00 10.13
C ASP A 28 8.74 -1.76 11.53
N THR A 29 9.45 -2.74 12.08
CA THR A 29 10.01 -2.66 13.43
C THR A 29 10.96 -1.47 13.57
N ALA A 30 11.82 -1.28 12.57
CA ALA A 30 12.77 -0.17 12.56
C ALA A 30 12.05 1.17 12.52
N TYR A 31 10.94 1.24 11.76
CA TYR A 31 10.14 2.47 11.70
C TYR A 31 9.51 2.78 13.06
N LEU A 32 8.94 1.76 13.72
CA LEU A 32 8.31 1.93 15.02
C LEU A 32 9.31 2.38 16.08
N ALA A 33 10.57 1.96 15.94
CA ALA A 33 11.63 2.35 16.87
C ALA A 33 12.16 3.76 16.63
N SER A 34 11.83 4.37 15.50
CA SER A 34 12.28 5.70 15.15
C SER A 34 11.59 6.76 15.99
N GLU A 35 12.36 7.76 16.43
CA GLU A 35 11.79 8.90 17.18
C GLU A 35 10.84 9.74 16.33
N LYS A 36 10.97 9.65 15.00
CA LYS A 36 10.13 10.40 14.06
C LYS A 36 8.96 9.60 13.54
N ALA A 37 8.72 8.40 14.10
CA ALA A 37 7.64 7.54 13.63
C ALA A 37 6.29 8.23 13.81
N GLU A 38 5.49 8.23 12.75
CA GLU A 38 4.13 8.77 12.76
C GLU A 38 3.21 7.75 12.11
N PRO A 39 1.93 7.68 12.54
CA PRO A 39 0.98 6.82 11.85
C PRO A 39 0.82 7.29 10.40
N ILE A 40 0.74 6.34 9.47
CA ILE A 40 0.51 6.70 8.06
C ILE A 40 -0.92 7.20 7.84
N SER A 41 -1.82 6.88 8.77
CA SER A 41 -3.22 7.30 8.73
C SER A 41 -3.77 7.30 10.15
N LEU A 42 -4.76 8.13 10.40
CA LEU A 42 -5.48 8.14 11.68
C LEU A 42 -6.18 6.81 11.95
N THR A 43 -6.52 6.07 10.89
CA THR A 43 -7.18 4.77 11.02
C THR A 43 -6.19 3.62 11.21
N LEU A 44 -4.90 3.90 11.12
CA LEU A 44 -3.82 2.89 11.27
C LEU A 44 -2.78 3.39 12.28
N PRO A 45 -3.15 3.50 13.57
CA PRO A 45 -2.22 3.92 14.60
C PRO A 45 -0.97 3.04 14.67
N LEU A 46 0.11 3.60 15.20
CA LEU A 46 1.36 2.84 15.36
C LEU A 46 1.15 1.68 16.33
N THR A 47 1.53 0.48 15.90
CA THR A 47 1.47 -0.72 16.73
C THR A 47 2.38 -1.79 16.13
N SER A 48 2.88 -2.67 16.98
CA SER A 48 3.64 -3.84 16.52
C SER A 48 2.74 -4.97 16.06
N LEU A 49 1.43 -4.86 16.31
CA LEU A 49 0.47 -5.88 15.90
C LEU A 49 0.03 -5.66 14.45
N PRO A 50 -0.20 -6.74 13.69
CA PRO A 50 -0.64 -6.59 12.31
C PRO A 50 -2.11 -6.17 12.23
N TYR A 51 -2.43 -5.38 11.19
CA TYR A 51 -3.80 -5.07 10.83
C TYR A 51 -4.23 -6.04 9.75
N ARG A 52 -5.42 -6.58 9.86
CA ARG A 52 -5.95 -7.52 8.88
C ARG A 52 -7.33 -7.08 8.42
N SER A 53 -7.62 -7.27 7.12
CA SER A 53 -8.91 -6.92 6.54
C SER A 53 -9.23 -7.87 5.39
N SER A 54 -10.50 -8.19 5.21
CA SER A 54 -10.94 -9.03 4.10
C SER A 54 -10.94 -8.26 2.77
N SER A 55 -10.93 -6.93 2.82
CA SER A 55 -10.85 -6.07 1.64
C SER A 55 -9.71 -5.08 1.83
N LEU A 56 -9.28 -4.43 0.73
CA LEU A 56 -8.21 -3.44 0.84
C LEU A 56 -8.61 -2.36 1.83
N PHE A 57 -7.68 -2.01 2.72
CA PHE A 57 -7.95 -1.00 3.75
C PHE A 57 -8.42 0.30 3.10
N PRO A 58 -9.48 0.93 3.63
CA PRO A 58 -10.01 2.17 3.05
C PRO A 58 -8.95 3.24 2.82
N PHE A 59 -7.97 3.35 3.72
CA PHE A 59 -6.89 4.31 3.55
C PHE A 59 -6.13 4.07 2.25
N PHE A 60 -5.73 2.82 1.98
CA PHE A 60 -5.00 2.48 0.77
C PHE A 60 -5.88 2.57 -0.47
N ASP A 61 -7.12 2.14 -0.36
CA ASP A 61 -8.05 2.22 -1.48
C ASP A 61 -8.26 3.68 -1.90
N GLY A 62 -8.28 4.58 -0.92
CA GLY A 62 -8.43 6.00 -1.18
C GLY A 62 -7.23 6.66 -1.89
N LEU A 63 -6.08 5.98 -1.93
CA LEU A 63 -4.91 6.49 -2.66
C LEU A 63 -4.99 6.21 -4.16
N ILE A 64 -5.87 5.32 -4.58
CA ILE A 64 -6.01 4.93 -5.98
C ILE A 64 -6.76 6.05 -6.72
N PRO A 65 -6.26 6.48 -7.91
CA PRO A 65 -6.95 7.50 -8.70
C PRO A 65 -8.39 7.11 -9.02
N GLU A 66 -9.27 8.09 -9.11
CA GLU A 66 -10.68 7.89 -9.42
C GLU A 66 -11.05 8.53 -10.75
N GLY A 67 -12.22 8.16 -11.25
CA GLY A 67 -12.78 8.75 -12.46
C GLY A 67 -11.89 8.54 -13.68
N TRP A 68 -11.70 9.58 -14.44
CA TRP A 68 -10.95 9.50 -15.69
C TRP A 68 -9.47 9.12 -15.47
N LEU A 69 -8.89 9.48 -14.32
CA LEU A 69 -7.52 9.09 -13.99
C LEU A 69 -7.41 7.58 -13.85
N LEU A 70 -8.40 6.95 -13.23
CA LEU A 70 -8.44 5.50 -13.10
C LEU A 70 -8.53 4.82 -14.45
N ASP A 71 -9.40 5.34 -15.33
CA ASP A 71 -9.55 4.80 -16.69
C ASP A 71 -8.25 4.91 -17.49
N ILE A 72 -7.58 6.04 -17.39
CA ILE A 72 -6.31 6.26 -18.09
C ILE A 72 -5.24 5.32 -17.58
N ALA A 73 -5.13 5.18 -16.25
CA ALA A 73 -4.15 4.29 -15.65
C ALA A 73 -4.39 2.84 -16.08
N ALA A 74 -5.64 2.40 -16.06
CA ALA A 74 -5.99 1.03 -16.45
C ALA A 74 -5.67 0.77 -17.92
N ARG A 75 -6.01 1.72 -18.81
CA ARG A 75 -5.73 1.57 -20.24
C ARG A 75 -4.24 1.59 -20.55
N ASN A 76 -3.52 2.53 -19.96
CA ASN A 76 -2.08 2.68 -20.24
C ASN A 76 -1.25 1.53 -19.71
N TRP A 77 -1.65 0.98 -18.57
CA TRP A 77 -0.90 -0.11 -17.94
C TRP A 77 -1.53 -1.46 -18.15
N LYS A 78 -2.65 -1.51 -18.89
CA LYS A 78 -3.40 -2.75 -19.16
C LYS A 78 -3.82 -3.44 -17.87
N LEU A 79 -4.19 -2.66 -16.88
CA LEU A 79 -4.62 -3.17 -15.59
C LEU A 79 -6.12 -3.41 -15.56
N ASN A 80 -6.53 -4.39 -14.77
CA ASN A 80 -7.94 -4.61 -14.50
C ASN A 80 -8.41 -3.53 -13.50
N PRO A 81 -9.40 -2.68 -13.86
CA PRO A 81 -9.89 -1.66 -12.94
C PRO A 81 -10.45 -2.19 -11.63
N ASN A 82 -10.81 -3.47 -11.59
CA ASN A 82 -11.33 -4.10 -10.38
C ASN A 82 -10.23 -4.68 -9.49
N ASP A 83 -9.01 -4.71 -9.97
CA ASP A 83 -7.87 -5.20 -9.21
C ASP A 83 -7.27 -4.07 -8.38
N ARG A 84 -7.86 -3.82 -7.21
CA ARG A 84 -7.49 -2.68 -6.37
C ARG A 84 -6.02 -2.73 -5.95
N MET A 85 -5.52 -3.89 -5.56
CA MET A 85 -4.12 -4.04 -5.17
C MET A 85 -3.16 -3.75 -6.33
N GLY A 86 -3.48 -4.25 -7.51
CA GLY A 86 -2.67 -3.98 -8.70
C GLY A 86 -2.63 -2.51 -9.06
N LEU A 87 -3.77 -1.83 -8.96
CA LEU A 87 -3.84 -0.40 -9.21
C LEU A 87 -3.02 0.37 -8.18
N LEU A 88 -3.14 0.01 -6.92
CA LEU A 88 -2.38 0.65 -5.84
C LEU A 88 -0.88 0.55 -6.10
N MET A 89 -0.40 -0.66 -6.41
CA MET A 89 1.02 -0.91 -6.63
C MET A 89 1.57 -0.19 -7.86
N THR A 90 0.73 0.06 -8.85
CA THR A 90 1.17 0.68 -10.10
C THR A 90 1.03 2.20 -10.05
N CYS A 91 -0.06 2.70 -9.49
CA CYS A 91 -0.42 4.12 -9.57
C CYS A 91 0.09 4.96 -8.40
N CYS A 92 0.51 4.33 -7.31
CA CYS A 92 0.80 5.05 -6.07
C CYS A 92 2.26 5.06 -5.67
N LYS A 93 3.18 4.85 -6.62
CA LYS A 93 4.62 4.93 -6.33
C LYS A 93 5.01 6.34 -5.90
N ASP A 94 4.45 7.33 -6.56
CA ASP A 94 4.74 8.73 -6.31
C ASP A 94 3.45 9.47 -6.00
N CYS A 95 2.71 8.95 -5.04
CA CYS A 95 1.44 9.57 -4.67
C CYS A 95 1.65 10.99 -4.16
N ILE A 96 0.68 11.84 -4.45
CA ILE A 96 0.65 13.18 -3.88
C ILE A 96 0.44 13.03 -2.38
N GLY A 97 1.32 13.64 -1.59
CA GLY A 97 1.25 13.56 -0.15
C GLY A 97 2.41 12.78 0.45
N ALA A 98 2.26 12.37 1.70
CA ALA A 98 3.35 11.78 2.46
C ALA A 98 3.53 10.28 2.21
N VAL A 99 2.50 9.60 1.72
CA VAL A 99 2.50 8.13 1.61
C VAL A 99 2.75 7.68 0.18
N GLY A 100 3.70 6.76 0.01
CA GLY A 100 3.95 6.10 -1.26
C GLY A 100 3.85 4.59 -1.09
N VAL A 101 3.49 3.89 -2.17
CA VAL A 101 3.34 2.43 -2.16
C VAL A 101 4.10 1.87 -3.36
N ILE A 102 5.07 0.99 -3.08
CA ILE A 102 5.91 0.39 -4.12
C ILE A 102 5.73 -1.12 -4.10
N GLY A 103 5.21 -1.66 -5.21
CA GLY A 103 5.01 -3.11 -5.31
C GLY A 103 6.31 -3.87 -5.36
N MET A 104 6.35 -5.02 -4.71
CA MET A 104 7.49 -5.94 -4.78
C MET A 104 7.24 -6.95 -5.89
N LYS A 105 8.30 -7.30 -6.61
CA LYS A 105 8.18 -8.29 -7.68
C LYS A 105 8.10 -9.69 -7.08
N GLU A 106 7.14 -10.48 -7.58
CA GLU A 106 7.00 -11.84 -7.09
C GLU A 106 8.19 -12.72 -7.45
N GLU A 107 8.80 -12.49 -8.60
CA GLU A 107 9.96 -13.25 -9.03
C GLU A 107 11.19 -13.01 -8.17
N ASP A 108 11.17 -12.00 -7.31
CA ASP A 108 12.24 -11.78 -6.34
C ASP A 108 12.10 -12.70 -5.14
N GLU A 109 10.97 -13.39 -5.05
CA GLU A 109 10.72 -14.36 -3.99
C GLU A 109 11.31 -15.72 -4.39
N PRO A 110 11.96 -16.40 -3.46
CA PRO A 110 12.53 -17.71 -3.76
C PRO A 110 11.47 -18.75 -4.05
#